data_b0ae7ef4810f092516e6afa98df34c7d
#
_entry.id   b0ae7ef4810f092516e6afa98df34c7d
#
_cell.length_a   1.000
_cell.length_b   1.000
_cell.length_c   1.000
_cell.angle_alpha   90.00
_cell.angle_beta   90.00
_cell.angle_gamma   90.00
#
_symmetry.space_group_name_H-M   'P 1'
#
loop_
_entity.id
_entity.type
_entity.pdbx_description
1 polymer ?
#
loop_
_entity_poly.entity_id
_entity_poly.type
_entity_poly.pdbx_seq_one_letter_code
_entity_poly.pdbx_strand_id
1 'polypeptide(L)'
;MLQSRGARTRRIALIGLSGALALSVTACAESQRDAGADNAGTFIFGAAGNPKMFDPVFNDEGETFRITRQMYDTLLQNKPGTAEVVGSLAEKWESSNEGKTWTFNLRKGVTFHDGTPFNAAAVCFNFDRWFNMKGQAAQSQMIYYGDVFEGFAANEGDAAGDPVYKNCEAKDDSTAVLNLNKAKGAFPAAFTLPSLSISSPDALKKYNADQVTQTGDSFSYSDYANLHPTGTGPFKFEGYDQGKGEITLVRNDAHWEKAKLDKLIFKVIKDENGRKQALKAGDIQGFDYPAPADYQLLRNEGQNVLIRPSFNVLYLGINQSGNPKLADVKVRQALAYGINREQFVKSKLAEGSEVATEFVPKAIAGYTEDVPKYAYDPEKAKQLLKEAGAEGLSLKFYYPTEVTRPYMPNPADTFTSISEDLKAIGINIEPIAKPWNGGYKDDVQKHGKHDLHLLGWTGDYNDAGNFVGTFFGREKPEFGFKNDQLFQALAAADGTQGDGPHAQAYQGVNKQIMEFLPAVPIAYPTPALVVGPKVQGMVPSPLTDERFNTVSLG
;
A
#
# COMPACT_ATOMS: atom_id res chain seq x y z
N MET A 1 -50.03 43.80 -32.61
CA MET A 1 -51.45 43.55 -32.47
C MET A 1 -51.71 43.02 -31.09
N LEU A 2 -52.17 43.86 -30.22
CA LEU A 2 -53.54 43.97 -29.69
C LEU A 2 -53.78 42.84 -28.66
N GLN A 3 -53.78 43.18 -27.42
CA GLN A 3 -54.89 43.56 -26.53
C GLN A 3 -55.50 42.33 -25.86
N SER A 4 -55.94 42.23 -24.62
CA SER A 4 -56.22 43.22 -23.56
C SER A 4 -56.77 42.49 -22.35
N ARG A 5 -56.48 42.97 -21.16
CA ARG A 5 -57.39 43.37 -20.09
C ARG A 5 -58.34 42.38 -19.42
N GLY A 6 -58.35 42.42 -18.11
CA GLY A 6 -59.53 42.21 -17.33
C GLY A 6 -59.31 42.11 -15.82
N ALA A 7 -59.29 43.24 -15.12
CA ALA A 7 -59.33 43.35 -13.69
C ALA A 7 -60.80 43.41 -13.17
N ARG A 8 -61.02 43.03 -11.90
CA ARG A 8 -62.00 43.61 -10.93
C ARG A 8 -62.11 42.75 -9.68
N THR A 9 -61.60 43.14 -8.59
CA THR A 9 -62.03 44.05 -7.49
C THR A 9 -63.17 43.60 -6.61
N ARG A 10 -62.91 43.73 -5.25
CA ARG A 10 -63.80 44.04 -4.11
C ARG A 10 -64.44 42.85 -3.40
N ARG A 11 -64.59 42.77 -2.06
CA ARG A 11 -64.55 43.74 -0.91
C ARG A 11 -64.38 42.94 0.40
N ILE A 12 -63.58 43.35 1.33
CA ILE A 12 -63.75 43.85 2.68
C ILE A 12 -64.88 43.20 3.54
N ALA A 13 -64.47 42.63 4.70
CA ALA A 13 -65.16 42.80 5.98
C ALA A 13 -64.17 42.54 7.13
N LEU A 14 -63.99 43.56 7.96
CA LEU A 14 -63.35 43.51 9.29
C LEU A 14 -64.34 42.85 10.29
N ILE A 15 -63.82 42.27 11.37
CA ILE A 15 -64.16 42.49 12.82
C ILE A 15 -63.64 41.30 13.64
N GLY A 16 -62.93 41.62 14.72
CA GLY A 16 -62.85 40.76 15.88
C GLY A 16 -61.49 40.68 16.58
N LEU A 17 -61.29 41.67 17.47
CA LEU A 17 -60.21 41.73 18.47
C LEU A 17 -60.41 40.62 19.50
N SER A 18 -59.39 39.84 19.85
CA SER A 18 -59.14 39.33 21.20
C SER A 18 -57.75 38.74 21.32
N GLY A 19 -56.97 39.25 22.29
CA GLY A 19 -55.58 38.90 22.51
C GLY A 19 -55.41 37.53 23.18
N ALA A 20 -54.30 36.95 22.85
CA ALA A 20 -53.62 35.97 23.68
C ALA A 20 -52.09 36.07 23.39
N LEU A 21 -51.36 36.48 24.45
CA LEU A 21 -49.91 36.33 24.51
C LEU A 21 -49.55 34.85 24.32
N ALA A 22 -48.87 34.52 23.23
CA ALA A 22 -48.23 33.24 23.12
C ALA A 22 -46.70 33.45 23.12
N LEU A 23 -46.06 32.97 24.18
CA LEU A 23 -44.62 32.84 24.32
C LEU A 23 -44.06 32.11 23.11
N SER A 24 -43.21 32.78 22.34
CA SER A 24 -42.35 32.18 21.35
C SER A 24 -41.24 31.40 22.06
N VAL A 25 -41.48 30.11 22.28
CA VAL A 25 -40.44 29.14 22.59
C VAL A 25 -39.70 28.89 21.25
N THR A 26 -38.54 29.50 21.11
CA THR A 26 -37.53 29.07 20.11
C THR A 26 -37.09 27.66 20.47
N ALA A 27 -37.75 26.66 19.90
CA ALA A 27 -37.24 25.30 19.90
C ALA A 27 -36.02 25.28 18.96
N CYS A 28 -34.82 25.41 19.53
CA CYS A 28 -33.63 24.82 18.93
C CYS A 28 -33.92 23.33 18.81
N ALA A 29 -34.27 22.88 17.63
CA ALA A 29 -34.21 21.47 17.31
C ALA A 29 -32.74 21.07 17.34
N GLU A 30 -32.22 20.71 18.51
CA GLU A 30 -31.06 19.81 18.57
C GLU A 30 -31.50 18.53 17.86
N SER A 31 -30.88 18.28 16.72
CA SER A 31 -30.91 16.97 16.08
C SER A 31 -30.27 16.00 17.07
N GLN A 32 -31.07 15.42 17.96
CA GLN A 32 -30.68 14.19 18.63
C GLN A 32 -30.58 13.12 17.55
N ARG A 33 -29.40 13.01 16.95
CA ARG A 33 -29.00 11.74 16.37
C ARG A 33 -28.89 10.79 17.57
N ASP A 34 -29.75 9.80 17.61
CA ASP A 34 -29.62 8.66 18.50
C ASP A 34 -28.33 7.92 18.15
N ALA A 35 -27.21 8.41 18.67
CA ALA A 35 -25.89 7.80 18.55
C ALA A 35 -25.65 6.74 19.65
N GLY A 36 -26.69 6.21 20.26
CA GLY A 36 -26.54 5.55 21.54
C GLY A 36 -26.80 4.06 21.63
N ALA A 37 -27.55 3.42 20.74
CA ALA A 37 -27.96 2.03 20.96
C ALA A 37 -27.59 1.04 19.87
N ASP A 38 -27.44 1.46 18.60
CA ASP A 38 -27.18 0.51 17.48
C ASP A 38 -25.70 0.40 17.09
N ASN A 39 -24.78 1.15 17.70
CA ASN A 39 -23.34 1.14 17.35
C ASN A 39 -22.43 0.45 18.39
N ALA A 40 -22.97 -0.15 19.43
CA ALA A 40 -22.19 -0.96 20.36
C ALA A 40 -21.63 -2.19 19.59
N GLY A 41 -20.36 -2.16 19.23
CA GLY A 41 -19.71 -3.21 18.42
C GLY A 41 -19.44 -2.84 16.96
N THR A 42 -19.83 -1.65 16.49
CA THR A 42 -19.51 -1.14 15.16
C THR A 42 -18.32 -0.18 15.21
N PHE A 43 -17.27 -0.48 14.48
CA PHE A 43 -16.09 0.37 14.32
C PHE A 43 -16.07 0.94 12.90
N ILE A 44 -16.02 2.27 12.78
CA ILE A 44 -15.96 2.97 11.49
C ILE A 44 -14.57 3.58 11.35
N PHE A 45 -13.82 3.14 10.33
CA PHE A 45 -12.47 3.60 10.04
C PHE A 45 -12.44 4.46 8.78
N GLY A 46 -11.87 5.67 8.89
CA GLY A 46 -11.68 6.58 7.77
C GLY A 46 -10.53 6.14 6.86
N ALA A 47 -10.86 5.66 5.66
CA ALA A 47 -9.89 5.26 4.64
C ALA A 47 -9.53 6.46 3.74
N ALA A 48 -8.29 6.53 3.28
CA ALA A 48 -7.79 7.64 2.46
C ALA A 48 -8.15 7.50 0.96
N GLY A 49 -8.51 6.31 0.51
CA GLY A 49 -8.83 6.02 -0.90
C GLY A 49 -9.84 4.90 -1.07
N ASN A 50 -10.40 4.81 -2.29
CA ASN A 50 -11.29 3.72 -2.65
C ASN A 50 -10.49 2.43 -2.88
N PRO A 51 -11.01 1.26 -2.46
CA PRO A 51 -10.46 -0.02 -2.90
C PRO A 51 -10.65 -0.21 -4.41
N LYS A 52 -9.75 -0.98 -5.02
CA LYS A 52 -9.81 -1.33 -6.44
C LYS A 52 -10.90 -2.38 -6.71
N MET A 53 -10.83 -3.51 -6.02
CA MET A 53 -11.78 -4.64 -6.00
C MET A 53 -11.31 -5.64 -4.93
N PHE A 54 -12.03 -6.78 -4.73
CA PHE A 54 -11.79 -7.64 -3.57
C PHE A 54 -11.32 -9.07 -3.89
N ASP A 55 -10.98 -9.40 -5.14
CA ASP A 55 -10.28 -10.66 -5.44
C ASP A 55 -8.79 -10.49 -5.13
N PRO A 56 -8.23 -11.22 -4.14
CA PRO A 56 -6.88 -10.97 -3.65
C PRO A 56 -5.80 -10.95 -4.73
N VAL A 57 -5.83 -11.87 -5.69
CA VAL A 57 -4.75 -12.02 -6.66
C VAL A 57 -4.56 -10.82 -7.59
N PHE A 58 -5.59 -9.97 -7.74
CA PHE A 58 -5.53 -8.74 -8.53
C PHE A 58 -5.27 -7.48 -7.68
N ASN A 59 -5.06 -7.62 -6.39
CA ASN A 59 -4.81 -6.51 -5.48
C ASN A 59 -3.33 -6.12 -5.51
N ASP A 60 -3.06 -4.81 -5.59
CA ASP A 60 -1.72 -4.26 -5.77
C ASP A 60 -1.50 -2.94 -5.00
N GLU A 61 -2.40 -2.60 -4.05
CA GLU A 61 -2.28 -1.33 -3.34
C GLU A 61 -2.89 -1.36 -1.92
N GLY A 62 -2.39 -0.47 -1.05
CA GLY A 62 -2.61 -0.52 0.40
C GLY A 62 -4.05 -0.31 0.85
N GLU A 63 -4.85 0.54 0.16
CA GLU A 63 -6.25 0.78 0.57
C GLU A 63 -7.13 -0.45 0.34
N THR A 64 -6.88 -1.20 -0.75
CA THR A 64 -7.53 -2.48 -1.00
C THR A 64 -7.04 -3.56 -0.03
N PHE A 65 -5.73 -3.64 0.22
CA PHE A 65 -5.15 -4.60 1.17
C PHE A 65 -5.71 -4.44 2.58
N ARG A 66 -5.93 -3.21 3.04
CA ARG A 66 -6.51 -2.91 4.36
C ARG A 66 -7.85 -3.64 4.57
N ILE A 67 -8.67 -3.70 3.53
CA ILE A 67 -10.00 -4.30 3.56
C ILE A 67 -9.90 -5.82 3.36
N THR A 68 -9.17 -6.27 2.34
CA THR A 68 -9.10 -7.70 2.01
C THR A 68 -8.45 -8.54 3.09
N ARG A 69 -7.47 -8.00 3.85
CA ARG A 69 -6.89 -8.67 5.04
C ARG A 69 -7.90 -8.97 6.14
N GLN A 70 -9.03 -8.30 6.18
CA GLN A 70 -10.07 -8.59 7.16
C GLN A 70 -11.01 -9.72 6.70
N MET A 71 -11.06 -9.97 5.39
CA MET A 71 -11.94 -10.98 4.77
C MET A 71 -11.24 -12.27 4.42
N TYR A 72 -9.92 -12.23 4.28
CA TYR A 72 -9.12 -13.37 3.83
C TYR A 72 -7.97 -13.66 4.79
N ASP A 73 -7.52 -14.90 4.78
CA ASP A 73 -6.26 -15.31 5.38
C ASP A 73 -5.30 -15.84 4.32
N THR A 74 -4.02 -15.67 4.60
CA THR A 74 -2.89 -16.21 3.85
C THR A 74 -2.40 -17.52 4.50
N LEU A 75 -1.52 -18.26 3.84
CA LEU A 75 -0.87 -19.42 4.47
C LEU A 75 -0.07 -19.02 5.70
N LEU A 76 0.70 -17.94 5.60
CA LEU A 76 1.47 -17.36 6.69
C LEU A 76 1.05 -15.90 6.87
N GLN A 77 1.29 -15.33 8.05
CA GLN A 77 0.97 -13.92 8.34
C GLN A 77 2.11 -13.26 9.10
N ASN A 78 2.09 -11.95 9.21
CA ASN A 78 2.98 -11.25 10.12
C ASN A 78 2.39 -11.25 11.54
N LYS A 79 3.25 -11.44 12.53
CA LYS A 79 2.88 -11.26 13.94
C LYS A 79 2.45 -9.80 14.15
N PRO A 80 1.29 -9.56 14.77
CA PRO A 80 0.75 -8.21 14.91
C PRO A 80 1.78 -7.20 15.45
N GLY A 81 1.91 -6.07 14.77
CA GLY A 81 2.85 -5.00 15.11
C GLY A 81 4.31 -5.24 14.73
N THR A 82 4.61 -6.33 14.05
CA THR A 82 5.97 -6.69 13.60
C THR A 82 5.96 -7.17 12.15
N ALA A 83 7.14 -7.42 11.58
CA ALA A 83 7.33 -8.08 10.30
C ALA A 83 7.78 -9.55 10.46
N GLU A 84 7.67 -10.13 11.66
CA GLU A 84 7.99 -11.54 11.95
C GLU A 84 6.97 -12.46 11.32
N VAL A 85 7.40 -13.40 10.48
CA VAL A 85 6.52 -14.38 9.83
C VAL A 85 6.09 -15.44 10.83
N VAL A 86 4.77 -15.63 10.95
CA VAL A 86 4.15 -16.65 11.81
C VAL A 86 3.08 -17.42 11.03
N GLY A 87 2.64 -18.55 11.60
CA GLY A 87 1.57 -19.35 10.99
C GLY A 87 0.22 -18.62 10.96
N SER A 88 -0.57 -18.90 9.90
CA SER A 88 -1.97 -18.49 9.75
C SER A 88 -2.82 -19.71 9.35
N LEU A 89 -3.21 -19.85 8.07
CA LEU A 89 -3.86 -21.06 7.56
C LEU A 89 -2.93 -22.28 7.60
N ALA A 90 -1.62 -22.10 7.52
CA ALA A 90 -0.62 -23.11 7.82
C ALA A 90 -0.06 -22.89 9.23
N GLU A 91 -0.10 -23.93 10.08
CA GLU A 91 0.44 -23.89 11.44
C GLU A 91 1.94 -24.16 11.45
N LYS A 92 2.44 -24.92 10.47
CA LYS A 92 3.87 -25.25 10.29
C LYS A 92 4.18 -25.34 8.80
N TRP A 93 5.42 -25.03 8.48
CA TRP A 93 5.97 -25.18 7.13
C TRP A 93 7.42 -25.60 7.17
N GLU A 94 7.85 -26.30 6.17
CA GLU A 94 9.24 -26.73 6.01
C GLU A 94 9.64 -26.77 4.54
N SER A 95 10.91 -26.53 4.27
CA SER A 95 11.47 -26.69 2.94
C SER A 95 12.34 -27.92 2.83
N SER A 96 12.40 -28.47 1.62
CA SER A 96 13.28 -29.57 1.23
C SER A 96 13.73 -29.38 -0.21
N ASN A 97 14.56 -30.30 -0.72
CA ASN A 97 15.04 -30.25 -2.10
C ASN A 97 15.67 -28.88 -2.44
N GLU A 98 16.57 -28.40 -1.56
CA GLU A 98 17.28 -27.14 -1.73
C GLU A 98 16.34 -25.92 -1.92
N GLY A 99 15.21 -25.90 -1.16
CA GLY A 99 14.22 -24.81 -1.23
C GLY A 99 13.24 -24.90 -2.40
N LYS A 100 13.23 -26.00 -3.15
CA LYS A 100 12.30 -26.22 -4.27
C LYS A 100 11.04 -26.96 -3.91
N THR A 101 10.92 -27.48 -2.69
CA THR A 101 9.72 -28.16 -2.21
C THR A 101 9.35 -27.61 -0.86
N TRP A 102 8.12 -27.12 -0.71
CA TRP A 102 7.59 -26.54 0.50
C TRP A 102 6.37 -27.31 0.98
N THR A 103 6.44 -27.84 2.20
CA THR A 103 5.33 -28.58 2.83
C THR A 103 4.65 -27.70 3.86
N PHE A 104 3.35 -27.50 3.71
CA PHE A 104 2.50 -26.73 4.63
C PHE A 104 1.55 -27.66 5.37
N ASN A 105 1.62 -27.66 6.71
CA ASN A 105 0.67 -28.36 7.58
C ASN A 105 -0.45 -27.37 7.94
N LEU A 106 -1.65 -27.63 7.44
CA LEU A 106 -2.76 -26.70 7.47
C LEU A 106 -3.56 -26.80 8.78
N ARG A 107 -4.13 -25.69 9.20
CA ARG A 107 -5.08 -25.57 10.31
C ARG A 107 -6.33 -26.38 10.00
N LYS A 108 -6.79 -27.18 10.96
CA LYS A 108 -7.99 -28.03 10.81
C LYS A 108 -9.25 -27.29 11.25
N GLY A 109 -10.39 -27.67 10.66
CA GLY A 109 -11.72 -27.17 11.04
C GLY A 109 -12.02 -25.74 10.56
N VAL A 110 -11.20 -25.17 9.68
CA VAL A 110 -11.46 -23.88 9.05
C VAL A 110 -12.50 -24.03 7.94
N THR A 111 -13.40 -23.05 7.84
CA THR A 111 -14.39 -22.95 6.76
C THR A 111 -14.30 -21.60 6.08
N PHE A 112 -14.57 -21.58 4.78
CA PHE A 112 -14.76 -20.34 4.05
C PHE A 112 -16.07 -19.64 4.47
N HIS A 113 -16.24 -18.38 4.11
CA HIS A 113 -17.43 -17.59 4.44
C HIS A 113 -18.73 -18.16 3.86
N ASP A 114 -18.64 -18.95 2.79
CA ASP A 114 -19.77 -19.68 2.18
C ASP A 114 -20.09 -21.02 2.86
N GLY A 115 -19.33 -21.38 3.90
CA GLY A 115 -19.50 -22.62 4.66
C GLY A 115 -18.76 -23.83 4.09
N THR A 116 -18.10 -23.71 2.94
CA THR A 116 -17.29 -24.79 2.36
C THR A 116 -16.00 -25.01 3.17
N PRO A 117 -15.48 -26.25 3.24
CA PRO A 117 -14.29 -26.55 4.03
C PRO A 117 -13.01 -25.99 3.38
N PHE A 118 -12.13 -25.42 4.21
CA PHE A 118 -10.75 -25.14 3.84
C PHE A 118 -9.90 -26.41 4.04
N ASN A 119 -9.13 -26.80 3.03
CA ASN A 119 -8.24 -27.96 3.04
C ASN A 119 -7.10 -27.81 2.01
N ALA A 120 -6.21 -28.80 1.92
CA ALA A 120 -5.10 -28.78 0.98
C ALA A 120 -5.53 -28.73 -0.49
N ALA A 121 -6.67 -29.33 -0.84
CA ALA A 121 -7.21 -29.23 -2.20
C ALA A 121 -7.63 -27.78 -2.55
N ALA A 122 -8.19 -27.04 -1.59
CA ALA A 122 -8.51 -25.63 -1.77
C ALA A 122 -7.25 -24.75 -1.93
N VAL A 123 -6.18 -25.05 -1.18
CA VAL A 123 -4.89 -24.39 -1.35
C VAL A 123 -4.36 -24.64 -2.76
N CYS A 124 -4.25 -25.90 -3.17
CA CYS A 124 -3.74 -26.25 -4.50
C CYS A 124 -4.60 -25.67 -5.62
N PHE A 125 -5.92 -25.62 -5.46
CA PHE A 125 -6.80 -24.96 -6.43
C PHE A 125 -6.45 -23.49 -6.66
N ASN A 126 -6.15 -22.74 -5.59
CA ASN A 126 -5.78 -21.32 -5.72
C ASN A 126 -4.44 -21.15 -6.46
N PHE A 127 -3.41 -21.93 -6.11
CA PHE A 127 -2.11 -21.86 -6.79
C PHE A 127 -2.21 -22.28 -8.26
N ASP A 128 -2.95 -23.36 -8.55
CA ASP A 128 -3.18 -23.81 -9.92
C ASP A 128 -4.00 -22.78 -10.72
N ARG A 129 -5.01 -22.15 -10.09
CA ARG A 129 -5.77 -21.05 -10.70
C ARG A 129 -4.84 -19.91 -11.11
N TRP A 130 -4.00 -19.45 -10.20
CA TRP A 130 -3.09 -18.34 -10.47
C TRP A 130 -2.11 -18.67 -11.59
N PHE A 131 -1.50 -19.86 -11.53
CA PHE A 131 -0.55 -20.32 -12.54
C PHE A 131 -1.18 -20.47 -13.94
N ASN A 132 -2.39 -21.01 -14.01
CA ASN A 132 -3.11 -21.24 -15.26
C ASN A 132 -3.97 -20.05 -15.72
N MET A 133 -3.82 -18.88 -15.11
CA MET A 133 -4.57 -17.68 -15.50
C MET A 133 -4.37 -17.35 -16.97
N LYS A 134 -5.47 -17.10 -17.68
CA LYS A 134 -5.48 -16.81 -19.11
C LYS A 134 -5.88 -15.36 -19.38
N GLY A 135 -5.45 -14.87 -20.52
CA GLY A 135 -5.77 -13.54 -21.01
C GLY A 135 -4.79 -12.47 -20.51
N GLN A 136 -4.25 -11.71 -21.47
CA GLN A 136 -3.32 -10.62 -21.20
C GLN A 136 -3.87 -9.63 -20.15
N ALA A 137 -5.17 -9.29 -20.24
CA ALA A 137 -5.81 -8.38 -19.29
C ALA A 137 -5.72 -8.91 -17.85
N ALA A 138 -6.02 -10.20 -17.60
CA ALA A 138 -5.95 -10.79 -16.27
C ALA A 138 -4.51 -10.87 -15.77
N GLN A 139 -3.60 -11.43 -16.57
CA GLN A 139 -2.19 -11.57 -16.19
C GLN A 139 -1.52 -10.22 -15.89
N SER A 140 -1.81 -9.17 -16.65
CA SER A 140 -1.27 -7.82 -16.41
C SER A 140 -1.71 -7.20 -15.08
N GLN A 141 -2.80 -7.71 -14.47
CA GLN A 141 -3.30 -7.24 -13.18
C GLN A 141 -2.81 -8.08 -11.99
N MET A 142 -2.12 -9.20 -12.24
CA MET A 142 -1.57 -10.09 -11.21
C MET A 142 -0.12 -9.70 -10.85
N ILE A 143 0.08 -8.42 -10.46
CA ILE A 143 1.40 -7.81 -10.23
C ILE A 143 2.23 -8.65 -9.26
N TYR A 144 1.72 -8.90 -8.05
CA TYR A 144 2.47 -9.63 -7.02
C TYR A 144 2.63 -11.12 -7.30
N TYR A 145 1.69 -11.74 -8.02
CA TYR A 145 1.92 -13.09 -8.51
C TYR A 145 3.11 -13.11 -9.48
N GLY A 146 3.16 -12.15 -10.40
CA GLY A 146 4.30 -11.98 -11.32
C GLY A 146 5.63 -11.74 -10.60
N ASP A 147 5.64 -10.92 -9.56
CA ASP A 147 6.85 -10.63 -8.78
C ASP A 147 7.36 -11.84 -7.98
N VAL A 148 6.46 -12.66 -7.43
CA VAL A 148 6.82 -13.83 -6.62
C VAL A 148 7.09 -15.07 -7.48
N PHE A 149 6.22 -15.35 -8.46
CA PHE A 149 6.26 -16.58 -9.27
C PHE A 149 6.79 -16.39 -10.68
N GLU A 150 7.06 -15.15 -11.12
CA GLU A 150 7.76 -14.70 -12.34
C GLU A 150 7.09 -15.08 -13.67
N GLY A 151 6.19 -16.06 -13.70
CA GLY A 151 5.54 -16.48 -14.93
C GLY A 151 4.33 -17.38 -14.71
N PHE A 152 3.58 -17.59 -15.80
CA PHE A 152 2.36 -18.38 -15.87
C PHE A 152 2.61 -19.67 -16.68
N ALA A 153 1.66 -20.60 -16.68
CA ALA A 153 1.71 -21.80 -17.54
C ALA A 153 1.84 -21.42 -19.02
N ALA A 154 1.20 -20.33 -19.42
CA ALA A 154 1.38 -19.68 -20.71
C ALA A 154 1.40 -18.16 -20.48
N ASN A 155 2.53 -17.52 -20.73
CA ASN A 155 2.66 -16.07 -20.63
C ASN A 155 1.93 -15.41 -21.82
N GLU A 156 0.90 -14.62 -21.50
CA GLU A 156 0.11 -13.85 -22.46
C GLU A 156 0.32 -12.37 -22.18
N GLY A 157 1.30 -11.74 -22.79
CA GLY A 157 1.67 -10.34 -22.56
C GLY A 157 3.13 -10.17 -22.16
N ASP A 158 3.45 -9.08 -21.48
CA ASP A 158 4.83 -8.68 -21.15
C ASP A 158 5.45 -9.47 -19.97
N ALA A 159 4.73 -10.39 -19.34
CA ALA A 159 5.28 -11.27 -18.32
C ALA A 159 6.28 -12.25 -18.95
N ALA A 160 7.56 -12.00 -18.79
CA ALA A 160 8.63 -12.60 -19.59
C ALA A 160 9.49 -13.62 -18.82
N GLY A 161 9.07 -14.10 -17.64
CA GLY A 161 9.88 -15.00 -16.82
C GLY A 161 9.51 -16.48 -17.00
N ASP A 162 10.52 -17.36 -16.79
CA ASP A 162 10.25 -18.76 -16.56
C ASP A 162 9.57 -18.94 -15.19
N PRO A 163 8.44 -19.68 -15.11
CA PRO A 163 7.66 -19.74 -13.89
C PRO A 163 8.42 -20.41 -12.74
N VAL A 164 8.36 -19.80 -11.57
CA VAL A 164 8.87 -20.38 -10.31
C VAL A 164 7.99 -21.52 -9.87
N TYR A 165 6.66 -21.37 -9.94
CA TYR A 165 5.71 -22.40 -9.58
C TYR A 165 5.76 -23.59 -10.58
N LYS A 166 5.70 -24.81 -10.05
CA LYS A 166 5.66 -26.03 -10.84
C LYS A 166 4.31 -26.75 -10.69
N ASN A 167 3.97 -27.13 -9.49
CA ASN A 167 2.68 -27.75 -9.14
C ASN A 167 2.42 -27.70 -7.63
N CYS A 168 1.17 -27.99 -7.24
CA CYS A 168 0.77 -28.23 -5.87
C CYS A 168 0.17 -29.62 -5.72
N GLU A 169 0.48 -30.30 -4.61
CA GLU A 169 -0.03 -31.63 -4.28
C GLU A 169 -0.76 -31.59 -2.92
N ALA A 170 -2.05 -31.93 -2.91
CA ALA A 170 -2.77 -32.20 -1.67
C ALA A 170 -2.49 -33.64 -1.24
N LYS A 171 -1.51 -33.85 -0.35
CA LYS A 171 -1.16 -35.18 0.15
C LYS A 171 -2.29 -35.80 0.96
N ASP A 172 -2.97 -34.99 1.73
CA ASP A 172 -4.17 -35.28 2.51
C ASP A 172 -4.92 -33.97 2.75
N ASP A 173 -6.04 -34.00 3.48
CA ASP A 173 -6.85 -32.79 3.73
C ASP A 173 -6.11 -31.65 4.44
N SER A 174 -5.03 -31.96 5.18
CA SER A 174 -4.29 -31.01 6.01
C SER A 174 -2.84 -30.80 5.58
N THR A 175 -2.41 -31.38 4.46
CA THR A 175 -1.01 -31.28 4.00
C THR A 175 -0.94 -30.87 2.53
N ALA A 176 -0.56 -29.62 2.27
CA ALA A 176 -0.30 -29.11 0.93
C ALA A 176 1.20 -29.05 0.65
N VAL A 177 1.64 -29.50 -0.52
CA VAL A 177 3.03 -29.49 -0.96
C VAL A 177 3.16 -28.69 -2.23
N LEU A 178 3.91 -27.58 -2.16
CA LEU A 178 4.25 -26.74 -3.30
C LEU A 178 5.62 -27.15 -3.85
N ASN A 179 5.67 -27.47 -5.13
CA ASN A 179 6.90 -27.75 -5.85
C ASN A 179 7.24 -26.56 -6.77
N LEU A 180 8.52 -26.18 -6.79
CA LEU A 180 9.05 -25.06 -7.53
C LEU A 180 10.07 -25.53 -8.58
N ASN A 181 10.16 -24.82 -9.68
CA ASN A 181 11.20 -25.00 -10.70
C ASN A 181 12.55 -24.44 -10.24
N LYS A 182 12.54 -23.34 -9.48
CA LYS A 182 13.73 -22.71 -8.89
C LYS A 182 13.46 -22.28 -7.46
N ALA A 183 14.49 -22.28 -6.63
CA ALA A 183 14.39 -21.85 -5.24
C ALA A 183 14.30 -20.33 -5.13
N LYS A 184 13.58 -19.87 -4.10
CA LYS A 184 13.47 -18.47 -3.70
C LYS A 184 13.75 -18.34 -2.21
N GLY A 185 14.68 -17.46 -1.81
CA GLY A 185 15.08 -17.27 -0.41
C GLY A 185 13.97 -16.68 0.45
N ALA A 186 13.24 -15.68 -0.09
CA ALA A 186 12.16 -14.99 0.58
C ALA A 186 10.81 -15.71 0.57
N PHE A 187 10.73 -16.95 0.11
CA PHE A 187 9.47 -17.61 -0.19
C PHE A 187 8.46 -17.65 0.99
N PRO A 188 8.85 -17.97 2.25
CA PRO A 188 7.92 -17.90 3.37
C PRO A 188 7.37 -16.49 3.63
N ALA A 189 8.21 -15.47 3.53
CA ALA A 189 7.79 -14.08 3.75
C ALA A 189 6.77 -13.62 2.69
N ALA A 190 6.92 -14.04 1.43
CA ALA A 190 5.99 -13.75 0.36
C ALA A 190 4.57 -14.29 0.63
N PHE A 191 4.42 -15.38 1.38
CA PHE A 191 3.11 -15.92 1.76
C PHE A 191 2.35 -15.12 2.81
N THR A 192 2.90 -14.01 3.29
CA THR A 192 2.17 -13.02 4.10
C THR A 192 1.46 -11.96 3.24
N LEU A 193 1.74 -11.93 1.92
CA LEU A 193 1.12 -11.00 0.97
C LEU A 193 -0.39 -11.19 0.85
N PRO A 194 -1.22 -10.17 1.01
CA PRO A 194 -2.66 -10.27 0.83
C PRO A 194 -3.07 -10.77 -0.56
N SER A 195 -2.29 -10.47 -1.58
CA SER A 195 -2.53 -10.95 -2.96
C SER A 195 -2.46 -12.46 -3.09
N LEU A 196 -1.78 -13.14 -2.17
CA LEU A 196 -1.66 -14.61 -2.12
C LEU A 196 -2.59 -15.24 -1.06
N SER A 197 -3.66 -14.55 -0.70
CA SER A 197 -4.70 -15.08 0.19
C SER A 197 -5.52 -16.18 -0.48
N ILE A 198 -6.00 -17.13 0.32
CA ILE A 198 -6.76 -18.26 -0.18
C ILE A 198 -8.25 -17.94 -0.26
N SER A 199 -8.81 -18.09 -1.44
CA SER A 199 -10.21 -17.87 -1.78
C SER A 199 -10.99 -19.18 -1.87
N SER A 200 -12.32 -19.15 -1.60
CA SER A 200 -13.20 -20.31 -1.77
C SER A 200 -13.21 -20.79 -3.22
N PRO A 201 -12.80 -22.04 -3.52
CA PRO A 201 -12.87 -22.58 -4.87
C PRO A 201 -14.29 -22.60 -5.46
N ASP A 202 -15.30 -22.83 -4.62
CA ASP A 202 -16.70 -22.89 -5.05
C ASP A 202 -17.24 -21.51 -5.41
N ALA A 203 -16.91 -20.49 -4.62
CA ALA A 203 -17.27 -19.11 -4.93
C ALA A 203 -16.54 -18.60 -6.19
N LEU A 204 -15.23 -18.88 -6.32
CA LEU A 204 -14.45 -18.53 -7.52
C LEU A 204 -15.07 -19.09 -8.80
N LYS A 205 -15.45 -20.37 -8.80
CA LYS A 205 -16.12 -21.03 -9.94
C LYS A 205 -17.50 -20.46 -10.20
N LYS A 206 -18.31 -20.30 -9.14
CA LYS A 206 -19.70 -19.86 -9.21
C LYS A 206 -19.83 -18.47 -9.83
N TYR A 207 -18.92 -17.57 -9.51
CA TYR A 207 -18.96 -16.17 -9.92
C TYR A 207 -17.92 -15.81 -11.00
N ASN A 208 -17.39 -16.81 -11.73
CA ASN A 208 -16.46 -16.65 -12.86
C ASN A 208 -15.29 -15.71 -12.56
N ALA A 209 -14.58 -15.97 -11.45
CA ALA A 209 -13.58 -15.07 -10.88
C ALA A 209 -12.44 -14.68 -11.85
N ASP A 210 -12.15 -15.51 -12.86
CA ASP A 210 -11.05 -15.28 -13.81
C ASP A 210 -11.41 -14.30 -14.96
N GLN A 211 -12.67 -13.85 -14.98
CA GLN A 211 -13.11 -12.92 -16.02
C GLN A 211 -12.60 -11.49 -15.72
N VAL A 212 -11.58 -11.08 -16.47
CA VAL A 212 -11.08 -9.71 -16.48
C VAL A 212 -11.13 -9.18 -17.90
N THR A 213 -11.71 -7.99 -18.07
CA THR A 213 -11.80 -7.32 -19.39
C THR A 213 -11.12 -5.96 -19.32
N GLN A 214 -10.48 -5.57 -20.42
CA GLN A 214 -9.83 -4.28 -20.55
C GLN A 214 -10.54 -3.44 -21.61
N THR A 215 -10.81 -2.18 -21.30
CA THR A 215 -11.35 -1.19 -22.25
C THR A 215 -10.51 0.09 -22.12
N GLY A 216 -9.66 0.33 -23.12
CA GLY A 216 -8.63 1.38 -23.01
C GLY A 216 -7.70 1.10 -21.85
N ASP A 217 -7.54 2.05 -20.93
CA ASP A 217 -6.70 1.92 -19.73
C ASP A 217 -7.49 1.39 -18.52
N SER A 218 -8.78 1.08 -18.67
CA SER A 218 -9.66 0.64 -17.58
C SER A 218 -9.85 -0.86 -17.59
N PHE A 219 -9.91 -1.46 -16.38
CA PHE A 219 -10.16 -2.89 -16.17
C PHE A 219 -11.49 -3.10 -15.46
N SER A 220 -12.22 -4.13 -15.89
CA SER A 220 -13.44 -4.61 -15.23
C SER A 220 -13.25 -6.04 -14.76
N TYR A 221 -13.70 -6.31 -13.54
CA TYR A 221 -13.53 -7.59 -12.86
C TYR A 221 -14.88 -8.28 -12.68
N SER A 222 -14.85 -9.58 -12.42
CA SER A 222 -16.01 -10.43 -12.21
C SER A 222 -16.88 -10.01 -11.01
N ASP A 223 -18.09 -10.60 -10.92
CA ASP A 223 -18.95 -10.45 -9.75
C ASP A 223 -18.31 -11.01 -8.48
N TYR A 224 -17.43 -12.00 -8.58
CA TYR A 224 -16.63 -12.46 -7.44
C TYR A 224 -15.87 -11.31 -6.80
N ALA A 225 -15.12 -10.58 -7.60
CA ALA A 225 -14.25 -9.51 -7.13
C ALA A 225 -15.00 -8.29 -6.55
N ASN A 226 -16.22 -8.05 -7.00
CA ASN A 226 -16.96 -6.82 -6.64
C ASN A 226 -18.10 -7.06 -5.64
N LEU A 227 -18.75 -8.23 -5.68
CA LEU A 227 -19.98 -8.49 -4.94
C LEU A 227 -19.92 -9.71 -4.02
N HIS A 228 -19.05 -10.68 -4.31
CA HIS A 228 -19.03 -11.97 -3.63
C HIS A 228 -17.63 -12.42 -3.17
N PRO A 229 -16.77 -11.53 -2.64
CA PRO A 229 -15.47 -11.92 -2.13
C PRO A 229 -15.65 -12.92 -0.97
N THR A 230 -15.00 -14.08 -1.08
CA THR A 230 -15.24 -15.21 -0.17
C THR A 230 -13.91 -15.82 0.28
N GLY A 231 -13.46 -15.43 1.48
CA GLY A 231 -12.26 -15.92 2.15
C GLY A 231 -12.59 -16.70 3.42
N THR A 232 -11.61 -16.81 4.30
CA THR A 232 -11.70 -17.44 5.63
C THR A 232 -11.66 -16.45 6.78
N GLY A 233 -11.33 -15.18 6.51
CA GLY A 233 -10.96 -14.15 7.47
C GLY A 233 -11.97 -13.85 8.59
N PRO A 234 -11.57 -13.04 9.59
CA PRO A 234 -12.37 -12.77 10.78
C PRO A 234 -13.63 -11.92 10.51
N PHE A 235 -13.73 -11.34 9.32
CA PHE A 235 -14.92 -10.61 8.88
C PHE A 235 -15.36 -11.10 7.49
N LYS A 236 -16.68 -11.02 7.24
CA LYS A 236 -17.34 -11.34 5.97
C LYS A 236 -17.79 -10.06 5.28
N PHE A 237 -17.73 -10.04 3.97
CA PHE A 237 -18.26 -8.95 3.17
C PHE A 237 -19.79 -8.87 3.28
N GLU A 238 -20.31 -7.70 3.62
CA GLU A 238 -21.75 -7.41 3.61
C GLU A 238 -22.12 -6.56 2.39
N GLY A 239 -21.28 -5.58 2.03
CA GLY A 239 -21.54 -4.74 0.85
C GLY A 239 -20.61 -3.56 0.69
N TYR A 240 -20.64 -2.96 -0.49
CA TYR A 240 -19.96 -1.71 -0.82
C TYR A 240 -20.94 -0.70 -1.41
N ASP A 241 -21.35 0.31 -0.62
CA ASP A 241 -22.08 1.47 -1.09
C ASP A 241 -21.10 2.47 -1.73
N GLN A 242 -20.92 2.37 -3.05
CA GLN A 242 -20.01 3.24 -3.81
C GLN A 242 -20.43 4.72 -3.74
N GLY A 243 -21.73 5.00 -3.60
CA GLY A 243 -22.26 6.36 -3.53
C GLY A 243 -21.85 7.08 -2.23
N LYS A 244 -21.79 6.33 -1.13
CA LYS A 244 -21.32 6.83 0.17
C LYS A 244 -19.84 6.59 0.42
N GLY A 245 -19.18 5.72 -0.38
CA GLY A 245 -17.83 5.27 -0.16
C GLY A 245 -17.71 4.40 1.12
N GLU A 246 -18.72 3.58 1.43
CA GLU A 246 -18.77 2.78 2.65
C GLU A 246 -18.71 1.29 2.34
N ILE A 247 -17.67 0.61 2.81
CA ILE A 247 -17.50 -0.83 2.71
C ILE A 247 -17.83 -1.42 4.08
N THR A 248 -18.83 -2.30 4.12
CA THR A 248 -19.32 -2.92 5.36
C THR A 248 -18.91 -4.37 5.44
N LEU A 249 -18.30 -4.73 6.55
CA LEU A 249 -17.91 -6.08 6.91
C LEU A 249 -18.61 -6.48 8.21
N VAL A 250 -19.06 -7.74 8.33
CA VAL A 250 -19.66 -8.32 9.52
C VAL A 250 -18.80 -9.44 10.08
N ARG A 251 -18.85 -9.65 11.39
CA ARG A 251 -18.06 -10.67 12.08
C ARG A 251 -18.27 -12.07 11.50
N ASN A 252 -17.18 -12.80 11.33
CA ASN A 252 -17.19 -14.24 11.08
C ASN A 252 -17.06 -15.01 12.40
N ASP A 253 -18.19 -15.48 12.94
CA ASP A 253 -18.20 -16.21 14.22
C ASP A 253 -17.50 -17.58 14.15
N ALA A 254 -17.25 -18.11 12.95
CA ALA A 254 -16.54 -19.37 12.72
C ALA A 254 -15.00 -19.21 12.66
N HIS A 255 -14.48 -17.98 12.65
CA HIS A 255 -13.04 -17.76 12.62
C HIS A 255 -12.37 -18.18 13.93
N TRP A 256 -11.19 -18.81 13.87
CA TRP A 256 -10.45 -19.30 15.06
C TRP A 256 -9.97 -18.16 15.99
N GLU A 257 -9.73 -16.97 15.44
CA GLU A 257 -9.49 -15.74 16.18
C GLU A 257 -10.72 -14.84 16.05
N LYS A 258 -11.72 -15.11 16.87
CA LYS A 258 -12.99 -14.39 16.79
C LYS A 258 -12.82 -12.89 16.99
N ALA A 259 -13.33 -12.09 16.05
CA ALA A 259 -13.33 -10.64 16.16
C ALA A 259 -14.19 -10.17 17.35
N LYS A 260 -13.74 -9.11 18.02
CA LYS A 260 -14.47 -8.49 19.14
C LYS A 260 -15.57 -7.54 18.65
N LEU A 261 -15.40 -6.98 17.45
CA LEU A 261 -16.39 -6.12 16.79
C LEU A 261 -17.47 -6.96 16.13
N ASP A 262 -18.71 -6.51 16.14
CA ASP A 262 -19.80 -7.11 15.36
C ASP A 262 -19.75 -6.66 13.90
N LYS A 263 -19.35 -5.41 13.67
CA LYS A 263 -19.31 -4.78 12.36
C LYS A 263 -18.11 -3.85 12.23
N LEU A 264 -17.51 -3.86 11.06
CA LEU A 264 -16.41 -3.01 10.66
C LEU A 264 -16.78 -2.28 9.37
N ILE A 265 -16.73 -0.95 9.39
CA ILE A 265 -17.04 -0.11 8.24
C ILE A 265 -15.79 0.67 7.84
N PHE A 266 -15.36 0.56 6.59
CA PHE A 266 -14.38 1.46 6.01
C PHE A 266 -15.11 2.57 5.26
N LYS A 267 -14.95 3.81 5.73
CA LYS A 267 -15.55 5.00 5.14
C LYS A 267 -14.49 5.80 4.40
N VAL A 268 -14.63 5.91 3.10
CA VAL A 268 -13.67 6.63 2.25
C VAL A 268 -13.86 8.13 2.41
N ILE A 269 -12.84 8.79 2.95
CA ILE A 269 -12.77 10.25 3.09
C ILE A 269 -11.39 10.67 2.59
N LYS A 270 -11.30 11.07 1.33
CA LYS A 270 -10.01 11.34 0.65
C LYS A 270 -9.25 12.51 1.26
N ASP A 271 -9.96 13.56 1.65
CA ASP A 271 -9.38 14.74 2.29
C ASP A 271 -8.98 14.45 3.74
N GLU A 272 -7.75 14.75 4.10
CA GLU A 272 -7.23 14.48 5.45
C GLU A 272 -7.91 15.36 6.51
N ASN A 273 -8.17 16.65 6.22
CA ASN A 273 -8.92 17.50 7.13
C ASN A 273 -10.36 17.00 7.32
N GLY A 274 -10.96 16.45 6.25
CA GLY A 274 -12.26 15.77 6.32
C GLY A 274 -12.24 14.59 7.27
N ARG A 275 -11.21 13.73 7.24
CA ARG A 275 -11.04 12.62 8.20
C ARG A 275 -10.88 13.13 9.63
N LYS A 276 -10.08 14.17 9.83
CA LYS A 276 -9.88 14.82 11.14
C LYS A 276 -11.17 15.39 11.72
N GLN A 277 -11.97 16.07 10.90
CA GLN A 277 -13.27 16.58 11.33
C GLN A 277 -14.27 15.46 11.63
N ALA A 278 -14.31 14.41 10.82
CA ALA A 278 -15.16 13.25 11.05
C ALA A 278 -14.81 12.51 12.37
N LEU A 279 -13.52 12.39 12.72
CA LEU A 279 -13.08 11.85 14.00
C LEU A 279 -13.55 12.73 15.17
N LYS A 280 -13.39 14.06 15.08
CA LYS A 280 -13.86 15.01 16.09
C LYS A 280 -15.38 14.97 16.28
N ALA A 281 -16.12 14.80 15.20
CA ALA A 281 -17.59 14.68 15.24
C ALA A 281 -18.07 13.31 15.78
N GLY A 282 -17.18 12.32 15.88
CA GLY A 282 -17.53 10.95 16.25
C GLY A 282 -18.15 10.14 15.10
N ASP A 283 -18.13 10.66 13.87
CA ASP A 283 -18.64 9.97 12.67
C ASP A 283 -17.74 8.79 12.27
N ILE A 284 -16.46 8.80 12.69
CA ILE A 284 -15.49 7.71 12.59
C ILE A 284 -14.75 7.55 13.91
N GLN A 285 -14.21 6.36 14.19
CA GLN A 285 -13.46 6.08 15.42
C GLN A 285 -11.96 5.99 15.21
N GLY A 286 -11.48 6.13 13.98
CA GLY A 286 -10.07 6.19 13.63
C GLY A 286 -9.88 6.47 12.16
N PHE A 287 -8.68 6.90 11.79
CA PHE A 287 -8.31 7.07 10.37
C PHE A 287 -6.81 6.92 10.16
N ASP A 288 -6.42 6.72 8.91
CA ASP A 288 -5.04 6.53 8.51
C ASP A 288 -4.39 7.82 8.00
N TYR A 289 -3.08 7.89 8.19
CA TYR A 289 -2.22 8.96 7.71
C TYR A 289 -2.65 10.36 8.16
N PRO A 290 -2.75 10.63 9.48
CA PRO A 290 -2.81 12.00 9.97
C PRO A 290 -1.53 12.74 9.57
N ALA A 291 -1.64 14.04 9.28
CA ALA A 291 -0.47 14.86 8.97
C ALA A 291 0.46 14.94 10.19
N PRO A 292 1.79 14.77 10.04
CA PRO A 292 2.72 14.85 11.17
C PRO A 292 2.60 16.14 12.00
N ALA A 293 2.29 17.26 11.35
CA ALA A 293 2.06 18.55 12.00
C ALA A 293 0.86 18.56 12.97
N ASP A 294 -0.09 17.64 12.79
CA ASP A 294 -1.31 17.54 13.61
C ASP A 294 -1.18 16.59 14.80
N TYR A 295 -0.10 15.80 14.91
CA TYR A 295 0.03 14.78 15.95
C TYR A 295 -0.14 15.35 17.36
N GLN A 296 0.53 16.47 17.67
CA GLN A 296 0.44 17.08 18.98
C GLN A 296 -0.97 17.65 19.27
N LEU A 297 -1.62 18.21 18.25
CA LEU A 297 -2.99 18.71 18.37
C LEU A 297 -3.96 17.55 18.66
N LEU A 298 -3.88 16.46 17.90
CA LEU A 298 -4.71 15.27 18.10
C LEU A 298 -4.54 14.66 19.49
N ARG A 299 -3.28 14.56 19.99
CA ARG A 299 -3.00 14.09 21.35
C ARG A 299 -3.61 15.02 22.41
N ASN A 300 -3.51 16.34 22.23
CA ASN A 300 -4.09 17.32 23.14
C ASN A 300 -5.63 17.26 23.15
N GLU A 301 -6.24 16.83 22.06
CA GLU A 301 -7.68 16.58 21.93
C GLU A 301 -8.11 15.20 22.47
N GLY A 302 -7.18 14.44 23.09
CA GLY A 302 -7.43 13.14 23.69
C GLY A 302 -7.45 11.97 22.71
N GLN A 303 -7.00 12.17 21.46
CA GLN A 303 -6.89 11.09 20.49
C GLN A 303 -5.58 10.30 20.66
N ASN A 304 -5.60 9.03 20.35
CA ASN A 304 -4.41 8.16 20.37
C ASN A 304 -3.74 8.16 19.00
N VAL A 305 -2.63 8.87 18.87
CA VAL A 305 -1.77 8.83 17.67
C VAL A 305 -0.79 7.67 17.80
N LEU A 306 -0.96 6.64 17.00
CA LEU A 306 -0.20 5.40 17.02
C LEU A 306 0.84 5.43 15.89
N ILE A 307 2.11 5.60 16.26
CA ILE A 307 3.23 5.62 15.30
C ILE A 307 3.55 4.19 14.90
N ARG A 308 3.68 3.94 13.60
CA ARG A 308 4.14 2.66 13.04
C ARG A 308 5.66 2.61 13.03
N PRO A 309 6.28 1.47 13.34
CA PRO A 309 7.71 1.29 13.06
C PRO A 309 8.02 1.54 11.58
N SER A 310 9.20 2.08 11.27
CA SER A 310 9.56 2.34 9.88
C SER A 310 9.76 1.04 9.10
N PHE A 311 9.06 0.92 8.00
CA PHE A 311 9.20 -0.14 6.98
C PHE A 311 9.10 0.48 5.58
N ASN A 312 9.51 1.74 5.51
CA ASN A 312 9.34 2.60 4.36
C ASN A 312 10.68 3.20 3.95
N VAL A 313 10.84 3.42 2.66
CA VAL A 313 11.91 4.26 2.11
C VAL A 313 11.32 5.29 1.16
N LEU A 314 11.66 6.57 1.38
CA LEU A 314 11.46 7.65 0.43
C LEU A 314 12.75 7.83 -0.36
N TYR A 315 12.67 7.94 -1.68
CA TYR A 315 13.81 8.20 -2.55
C TYR A 315 13.55 9.26 -3.62
N LEU A 316 14.61 9.90 -4.04
CA LEU A 316 14.67 10.67 -5.28
C LEU A 316 15.13 9.73 -6.39
N GLY A 317 14.23 9.36 -7.28
CA GLY A 317 14.55 8.53 -8.44
C GLY A 317 15.25 9.33 -9.53
N ILE A 318 16.17 8.68 -10.23
CA ILE A 318 17.01 9.28 -11.28
C ILE A 318 16.85 8.46 -12.55
N ASN A 319 16.30 9.06 -13.60
CA ASN A 319 16.22 8.43 -14.91
C ASN A 319 17.48 8.73 -15.73
N GLN A 320 18.39 7.76 -15.83
CA GLN A 320 19.67 7.91 -16.50
C GLN A 320 19.54 8.01 -18.02
N SER A 321 18.41 7.61 -18.60
CA SER A 321 18.09 7.77 -20.03
C SER A 321 17.34 9.07 -20.34
N GLY A 322 16.75 9.73 -19.34
CA GLY A 322 16.03 10.99 -19.51
C GLY A 322 16.97 12.15 -19.87
N ASN A 323 18.10 12.23 -19.17
CA ASN A 323 19.15 13.20 -19.46
C ASN A 323 20.53 12.50 -19.45
N PRO A 324 21.32 12.58 -20.53
CA PRO A 324 22.61 11.89 -20.64
C PRO A 324 23.62 12.21 -19.52
N LYS A 325 23.53 13.42 -18.91
CA LYS A 325 24.39 13.79 -17.78
C LYS A 325 24.11 12.95 -16.53
N LEU A 326 22.90 12.41 -16.36
CA LEU A 326 22.54 11.56 -15.24
C LEU A 326 23.17 10.16 -15.30
N ALA A 327 23.69 9.75 -16.45
CA ALA A 327 24.47 8.52 -16.58
C ALA A 327 25.84 8.61 -15.90
N ASP A 328 26.40 9.82 -15.70
CA ASP A 328 27.63 10.04 -14.94
C ASP A 328 27.38 9.92 -13.42
N VAL A 329 28.08 8.98 -12.77
CA VAL A 329 27.96 8.77 -11.33
C VAL A 329 28.31 10.01 -10.51
N LYS A 330 29.23 10.88 -11.00
CA LYS A 330 29.58 12.14 -10.31
C LYS A 330 28.38 13.09 -10.21
N VAL A 331 27.54 13.13 -11.26
CA VAL A 331 26.30 13.94 -11.24
C VAL A 331 25.34 13.37 -10.21
N ARG A 332 25.15 12.04 -10.16
CA ARG A 332 24.27 11.41 -9.17
C ARG A 332 24.79 11.59 -7.75
N GLN A 333 26.10 11.49 -7.55
CA GLN A 333 26.73 11.81 -6.26
C GLN A 333 26.54 13.28 -5.87
N ALA A 334 26.62 14.22 -6.83
CA ALA A 334 26.36 15.63 -6.58
C ALA A 334 24.92 15.86 -6.09
N LEU A 335 23.93 15.19 -6.70
CA LEU A 335 22.55 15.23 -6.20
C LEU A 335 22.47 14.73 -4.75
N ALA A 336 23.14 13.61 -4.43
CA ALA A 336 23.11 13.02 -3.09
C ALA A 336 23.78 13.90 -2.03
N TYR A 337 24.94 14.52 -2.34
CA TYR A 337 25.61 15.47 -1.44
C TYR A 337 24.89 16.82 -1.34
N GLY A 338 24.13 17.20 -2.38
CA GLY A 338 23.45 18.48 -2.45
C GLY A 338 22.14 18.56 -1.64
N ILE A 339 21.56 17.42 -1.26
CA ILE A 339 20.27 17.38 -0.56
C ILE A 339 20.47 17.30 0.95
N ASN A 340 19.93 18.28 1.70
CA ASN A 340 19.96 18.32 3.16
C ASN A 340 18.90 17.40 3.78
N ARG A 341 19.17 16.10 3.73
CA ARG A 341 18.25 15.07 4.22
C ARG A 341 17.96 15.16 5.72
N GLU A 342 18.93 15.57 6.54
CA GLU A 342 18.75 15.75 7.98
C GLU A 342 17.74 16.86 8.26
N GLN A 343 17.88 18.00 7.59
CA GLN A 343 16.93 19.12 7.74
C GLN A 343 15.53 18.74 7.24
N PHE A 344 15.45 18.01 6.13
CA PHE A 344 14.19 17.53 5.57
C PHE A 344 13.48 16.60 6.57
N VAL A 345 14.15 15.57 7.07
CA VAL A 345 13.59 14.63 8.05
C VAL A 345 13.10 15.36 9.29
N LYS A 346 13.93 16.22 9.86
CA LYS A 346 13.60 16.98 11.07
C LYS A 346 12.40 17.90 10.92
N SER A 347 12.22 18.52 9.74
CA SER A 347 11.22 19.57 9.54
C SER A 347 9.94 19.10 8.86
N LYS A 348 9.96 17.97 8.13
CA LYS A 348 8.86 17.55 7.26
C LYS A 348 8.28 16.16 7.58
N LEU A 349 8.99 15.36 8.36
CA LEU A 349 8.55 14.01 8.67
C LEU A 349 8.16 13.85 10.15
N ALA A 350 7.47 12.78 10.45
CA ALA A 350 7.03 12.45 11.79
C ALA A 350 8.20 12.08 12.72
N GLU A 351 7.97 12.16 14.03
CA GLU A 351 8.88 11.67 15.05
C GLU A 351 9.25 10.20 14.82
N GLY A 352 10.51 9.86 15.04
CA GLY A 352 11.04 8.51 14.78
C GLY A 352 11.48 8.27 13.33
N SER A 353 11.19 9.19 12.40
CA SER A 353 11.74 9.12 11.03
C SER A 353 13.25 9.37 11.03
N GLU A 354 13.97 8.67 10.18
CA GLU A 354 15.44 8.75 10.07
C GLU A 354 15.89 9.05 8.65
N VAL A 355 17.11 9.57 8.51
CA VAL A 355 17.77 9.70 7.20
C VAL A 355 18.09 8.31 6.66
N ALA A 356 17.68 8.02 5.43
CA ALA A 356 18.02 6.76 4.78
C ALA A 356 19.48 6.75 4.32
N THR A 357 20.20 5.67 4.65
CA THR A 357 21.57 5.43 4.22
C THR A 357 21.66 4.50 3.01
N GLU A 358 20.64 3.68 2.81
CA GLU A 358 20.45 2.76 1.70
C GLU A 358 18.93 2.57 1.41
N PHE A 359 18.57 1.66 0.50
CA PHE A 359 17.19 1.46 0.09
C PHE A 359 16.42 0.45 0.95
N VAL A 360 17.10 -0.35 1.76
CA VAL A 360 16.49 -1.31 2.68
C VAL A 360 16.36 -0.68 4.06
N PRO A 361 15.16 -0.60 4.67
CA PRO A 361 15.00 -0.11 6.04
C PRO A 361 15.73 -0.95 7.08
N LYS A 362 16.15 -0.32 8.19
CA LYS A 362 16.97 -0.96 9.25
C LYS A 362 16.35 -2.20 9.88
N ALA A 363 15.05 -2.33 9.88
CA ALA A 363 14.35 -3.48 10.48
C ALA A 363 14.39 -4.74 9.61
N ILE A 364 14.87 -4.64 8.36
CA ILE A 364 14.83 -5.71 7.38
C ILE A 364 16.18 -6.43 7.32
N ALA A 365 16.13 -7.76 7.30
CA ALA A 365 17.32 -8.57 7.06
C ALA A 365 17.95 -8.23 5.70
N GLY A 366 19.25 -7.96 5.68
CA GLY A 366 19.96 -7.44 4.50
C GLY A 366 20.32 -5.95 4.57
N TYR A 367 19.79 -5.21 5.56
CA TYR A 367 20.32 -3.88 5.88
C TYR A 367 21.79 -3.92 6.31
N THR A 368 22.57 -2.92 5.94
CA THR A 368 23.97 -2.79 6.37
C THR A 368 24.40 -1.33 6.51
N GLU A 369 25.25 -1.06 7.52
CA GLU A 369 25.92 0.23 7.66
C GLU A 369 27.18 0.37 6.76
N ASP A 370 27.66 -0.75 6.17
CA ASP A 370 28.86 -0.78 5.31
C ASP A 370 28.52 -0.41 3.86
N VAL A 371 28.01 0.81 3.68
CA VAL A 371 27.71 1.40 2.37
C VAL A 371 28.33 2.80 2.26
N PRO A 372 28.61 3.30 1.04
CA PRO A 372 28.97 4.70 0.82
C PRO A 372 27.91 5.64 1.41
N LYS A 373 28.36 6.61 2.21
CA LYS A 373 27.48 7.60 2.86
C LYS A 373 27.68 8.97 2.20
N TYR A 374 26.57 9.60 1.84
CA TYR A 374 26.55 10.90 1.16
C TYR A 374 25.99 11.96 2.13
N ALA A 375 26.81 12.40 3.10
CA ALA A 375 26.43 13.49 4.00
C ALA A 375 26.27 14.82 3.25
N TYR A 376 25.37 15.69 3.71
CA TYR A 376 25.15 16.99 3.09
C TYR A 376 26.45 17.81 2.98
N ASP A 377 26.87 18.10 1.76
CA ASP A 377 28.06 18.88 1.42
C ASP A 377 27.84 19.58 0.06
N PRO A 378 27.20 20.76 0.07
CA PRO A 378 26.87 21.48 -1.16
C PRO A 378 28.11 21.95 -1.93
N GLU A 379 29.25 22.17 -1.28
CA GLU A 379 30.48 22.58 -1.97
C GLU A 379 31.09 21.39 -2.74
N LYS A 380 31.11 20.21 -2.14
CA LYS A 380 31.49 18.98 -2.82
C LYS A 380 30.55 18.67 -3.99
N ALA A 381 29.23 18.90 -3.81
CA ALA A 381 28.25 18.74 -4.87
C ALA A 381 28.57 19.64 -6.09
N LYS A 382 28.83 20.93 -5.86
CA LYS A 382 29.23 21.88 -6.91
C LYS A 382 30.52 21.45 -7.60
N GLN A 383 31.52 20.98 -6.84
CA GLN A 383 32.77 20.48 -7.39
C GLN A 383 32.52 19.30 -8.32
N LEU A 384 31.72 18.30 -7.92
CA LEU A 384 31.39 17.14 -8.73
C LEU A 384 30.64 17.51 -10.01
N LEU A 385 29.69 18.46 -9.94
CA LEU A 385 29.01 19.00 -11.14
C LEU A 385 29.99 19.64 -12.11
N LYS A 386 30.94 20.40 -11.60
CA LYS A 386 32.01 21.02 -12.43
C LYS A 386 32.90 19.96 -13.07
N GLU A 387 33.34 18.95 -12.32
CA GLU A 387 34.15 17.84 -12.83
C GLU A 387 33.43 17.03 -13.92
N ALA A 388 32.11 16.88 -13.81
CA ALA A 388 31.27 16.21 -14.80
C ALA A 388 30.87 17.14 -15.98
N GLY A 389 31.28 18.42 -15.96
CA GLY A 389 30.83 19.40 -16.96
C GLY A 389 29.30 19.56 -16.97
N ALA A 390 28.68 19.53 -15.80
CA ALA A 390 27.23 19.58 -15.58
C ALA A 390 26.79 20.82 -14.79
N GLU A 391 27.62 21.88 -14.77
CA GLU A 391 27.26 23.17 -14.20
C GLU A 391 26.05 23.77 -14.92
N GLY A 392 25.06 24.26 -14.20
CA GLY A 392 23.83 24.83 -14.77
C GLY A 392 22.88 23.80 -15.40
N LEU A 393 23.05 22.51 -15.09
CA LEU A 393 22.21 21.41 -15.59
C LEU A 393 20.73 21.71 -15.30
N SER A 394 19.87 21.55 -16.32
CA SER A 394 18.42 21.67 -16.20
C SER A 394 17.76 20.29 -16.20
N LEU A 395 16.88 20.03 -15.21
CA LEU A 395 16.24 18.73 -14.99
C LEU A 395 14.73 18.87 -14.79
N LYS A 396 13.96 18.01 -15.44
CA LYS A 396 12.52 17.83 -15.22
C LYS A 396 12.32 17.02 -13.96
N PHE A 397 11.74 17.63 -12.94
CA PHE A 397 11.47 16.97 -11.68
C PHE A 397 9.98 16.73 -11.50
N TYR A 398 9.59 15.47 -11.63
CA TYR A 398 8.22 15.01 -11.51
C TYR A 398 7.88 14.72 -10.05
N TYR A 399 6.71 15.19 -9.60
CA TYR A 399 6.17 14.87 -8.28
C TYR A 399 4.66 14.66 -8.33
N PRO A 400 4.11 13.75 -7.50
CA PRO A 400 2.71 13.45 -7.52
C PRO A 400 1.89 14.48 -6.76
N THR A 401 0.62 14.63 -7.17
CA THR A 401 -0.41 15.38 -6.45
C THR A 401 -1.59 14.47 -6.11
N GLU A 402 -2.50 14.93 -5.27
CA GLU A 402 -3.72 14.21 -4.87
C GLU A 402 -3.44 12.85 -4.20
N VAL A 403 -2.34 12.75 -3.47
CA VAL A 403 -1.94 11.53 -2.79
C VAL A 403 -1.19 11.82 -1.49
N THR A 404 -1.41 10.95 -0.50
CA THR A 404 -0.60 10.78 0.71
C THR A 404 -0.11 9.34 0.75
N ARG A 405 1.18 9.13 1.04
CA ARG A 405 1.78 7.79 1.14
C ARG A 405 2.51 7.61 2.47
N PRO A 406 2.63 6.37 2.97
CA PRO A 406 3.38 6.09 4.21
C PRO A 406 4.79 6.68 4.19
N TYR A 407 5.45 6.63 3.04
CA TYR A 407 6.79 7.15 2.82
C TYR A 407 6.84 8.63 2.44
N MET A 408 5.72 9.26 2.07
CA MET A 408 5.66 10.64 1.57
C MET A 408 4.33 11.30 1.97
N PRO A 409 4.23 11.82 3.21
CA PRO A 409 2.98 12.39 3.73
C PRO A 409 2.54 13.65 2.96
N ASN A 410 3.48 14.46 2.48
CA ASN A 410 3.20 15.63 1.65
C ASN A 410 4.18 15.71 0.46
N PRO A 411 3.76 15.29 -0.74
CA PRO A 411 4.62 15.33 -1.93
C PRO A 411 5.07 16.74 -2.34
N ALA A 412 4.21 17.75 -2.21
CA ALA A 412 4.54 19.13 -2.59
C ALA A 412 5.63 19.73 -1.68
N ASP A 413 5.53 19.49 -0.38
CA ASP A 413 6.56 19.90 0.58
C ASP A 413 7.88 19.18 0.35
N THR A 414 7.82 17.89 0.05
CA THR A 414 9.00 17.07 -0.28
C THR A 414 9.68 17.60 -1.53
N PHE A 415 8.91 17.84 -2.59
CA PHE A 415 9.41 18.44 -3.84
C PHE A 415 10.06 19.80 -3.60
N THR A 416 9.39 20.68 -2.87
CA THR A 416 9.88 22.04 -2.59
C THR A 416 11.21 22.01 -1.87
N SER A 417 11.32 21.22 -0.80
CA SER A 417 12.55 21.11 0.01
C SER A 417 13.74 20.63 -0.83
N ILE A 418 13.55 19.52 -1.58
CA ILE A 418 14.61 18.96 -2.41
C ILE A 418 14.97 19.90 -3.57
N SER A 419 13.98 20.56 -4.18
CA SER A 419 14.23 21.51 -5.28
C SER A 419 15.03 22.74 -4.83
N GLU A 420 14.78 23.24 -3.63
CA GLU A 420 15.54 24.37 -3.06
C GLU A 420 17.01 23.98 -2.84
N ASP A 421 17.26 22.80 -2.28
CA ASP A 421 18.59 22.27 -2.08
C ASP A 421 19.36 22.07 -3.41
N LEU A 422 18.70 21.50 -4.41
CA LEU A 422 19.31 21.30 -5.74
C LEU A 422 19.59 22.61 -6.47
N LYS A 423 18.72 23.61 -6.33
CA LYS A 423 18.97 24.96 -6.86
C LYS A 423 20.17 25.63 -6.19
N ALA A 424 20.36 25.41 -4.89
CA ALA A 424 21.50 25.97 -4.15
C ALA A 424 22.87 25.44 -4.64
N ILE A 425 22.91 24.29 -5.27
CA ILE A 425 24.12 23.73 -5.91
C ILE A 425 24.21 24.05 -7.41
N GLY A 426 23.30 24.86 -7.96
CA GLY A 426 23.34 25.36 -9.34
C GLY A 426 22.58 24.51 -10.36
N ILE A 427 21.68 23.63 -9.93
CA ILE A 427 20.80 22.85 -10.83
C ILE A 427 19.51 23.64 -11.08
N ASN A 428 19.10 23.73 -12.34
CA ASN A 428 17.83 24.34 -12.73
C ASN A 428 16.73 23.26 -12.70
N ILE A 429 15.66 23.49 -11.92
CA ILE A 429 14.56 22.55 -11.78
C ILE A 429 13.35 23.03 -12.60
N GLU A 430 12.90 22.18 -13.52
CA GLU A 430 11.62 22.30 -14.22
C GLU A 430 10.58 21.43 -13.47
N PRO A 431 9.62 22.04 -12.74
CA PRO A 431 8.65 21.30 -11.93
C PRO A 431 7.54 20.71 -12.81
N ILE A 432 7.26 19.42 -12.64
CA ILE A 432 6.15 18.74 -13.32
C ILE A 432 5.26 18.05 -12.26
N ALA A 433 4.17 18.71 -11.92
CA ALA A 433 3.15 18.19 -11.00
C ALA A 433 2.13 17.35 -11.77
N LYS A 434 1.83 16.13 -11.30
CA LYS A 434 0.80 15.27 -11.91
C LYS A 434 -0.02 14.54 -10.85
N PRO A 435 -1.35 14.39 -11.05
CA PRO A 435 -2.18 13.55 -10.19
C PRO A 435 -1.67 12.11 -10.20
N TRP A 436 -1.66 11.49 -9.00
CA TRP A 436 -1.17 10.12 -8.81
C TRP A 436 -1.83 9.12 -9.77
N ASN A 437 -3.18 9.10 -9.79
CA ASN A 437 -3.97 8.28 -10.71
C ASN A 437 -4.24 8.97 -12.06
N GLY A 438 -3.72 10.17 -12.26
CA GLY A 438 -3.85 10.98 -13.49
C GLY A 438 -2.58 10.99 -14.34
N GLY A 439 -1.87 9.88 -14.41
CA GLY A 439 -0.73 9.67 -15.30
C GLY A 439 0.65 9.81 -14.64
N TYR A 440 0.76 10.14 -13.34
CA TYR A 440 2.06 10.21 -12.67
C TYR A 440 2.84 8.90 -12.76
N LYS A 441 2.21 7.80 -12.32
CA LYS A 441 2.84 6.48 -12.33
C LYS A 441 3.21 6.02 -13.74
N ASP A 442 2.33 6.21 -14.70
CA ASP A 442 2.57 5.80 -16.08
C ASP A 442 3.72 6.59 -16.72
N ASP A 443 3.75 7.93 -16.51
CA ASP A 443 4.84 8.76 -17.04
C ASP A 443 6.20 8.40 -16.42
N VAL A 444 6.23 8.05 -15.13
CA VAL A 444 7.46 7.71 -14.41
C VAL A 444 7.87 6.25 -14.66
N GLN A 445 6.98 5.29 -14.39
CA GLN A 445 7.33 3.87 -14.33
C GLN A 445 7.28 3.16 -15.68
N LYS A 446 6.37 3.60 -16.59
CA LYS A 446 6.19 2.95 -17.90
C LYS A 446 6.86 3.72 -19.05
N HIS A 447 6.79 5.05 -19.03
CA HIS A 447 7.21 5.86 -20.17
C HIS A 447 8.56 6.56 -19.97
N GLY A 448 9.09 6.65 -18.75
CA GLY A 448 10.38 7.30 -18.46
C GLY A 448 10.47 8.75 -18.94
N LYS A 449 9.40 9.54 -18.81
CA LYS A 449 9.34 10.93 -19.32
C LYS A 449 10.06 11.96 -18.46
N HIS A 450 10.56 11.58 -17.32
CA HIS A 450 11.18 12.42 -16.30
C HIS A 450 12.71 12.33 -16.35
N ASP A 451 13.36 13.29 -15.68
CA ASP A 451 14.78 13.21 -15.31
C ASP A 451 14.91 12.80 -13.84
N LEU A 452 14.15 13.47 -12.96
CA LEU A 452 14.02 13.18 -11.54
C LEU A 452 12.56 12.93 -11.18
N HIS A 453 12.32 12.08 -10.17
CA HIS A 453 10.98 11.86 -9.63
C HIS A 453 10.97 11.54 -8.14
N LEU A 454 9.83 11.76 -7.48
CA LEU A 454 9.60 11.38 -6.09
C LEU A 454 8.79 10.09 -6.02
N LEU A 455 9.38 9.06 -5.47
CA LEU A 455 8.68 7.84 -5.09
C LEU A 455 9.24 7.30 -3.79
N GLY A 456 8.72 6.19 -3.37
CA GLY A 456 9.16 5.43 -2.22
C GLY A 456 8.47 4.08 -2.23
N TRP A 457 8.72 3.33 -1.19
CA TRP A 457 8.18 1.99 -1.02
C TRP A 457 7.81 1.74 0.42
N THR A 458 6.70 1.08 0.64
CA THR A 458 6.37 0.40 1.89
C THR A 458 6.57 -1.08 1.60
N GLY A 459 7.39 -1.76 2.39
CA GLY A 459 7.61 -3.18 2.17
C GLY A 459 6.32 -3.98 2.30
N ASP A 460 6.12 -4.92 1.41
CA ASP A 460 4.96 -5.81 1.37
C ASP A 460 5.18 -7.06 2.21
N TYR A 461 6.45 -7.46 2.35
CA TYR A 461 6.90 -8.56 3.20
C TYR A 461 8.35 -8.33 3.63
N ASN A 462 8.78 -9.05 4.68
CA ASN A 462 10.08 -8.86 5.32
C ASN A 462 11.21 -9.51 4.52
N ASP A 463 11.63 -8.85 3.46
CA ASP A 463 12.78 -9.26 2.65
C ASP A 463 13.41 -8.08 1.92
N ALA A 464 14.74 -8.05 1.84
CA ALA A 464 15.47 -7.01 1.10
C ALA A 464 15.17 -7.02 -0.40
N GLY A 465 14.89 -8.18 -0.98
CA GLY A 465 14.49 -8.33 -2.38
C GLY A 465 13.20 -7.60 -2.72
N ASN A 466 12.27 -7.49 -1.75
CA ASN A 466 11.04 -6.71 -1.90
C ASN A 466 11.30 -5.19 -2.07
N PHE A 467 12.48 -4.74 -1.71
CA PHE A 467 12.95 -3.37 -1.94
C PHE A 467 13.86 -3.31 -3.16
N VAL A 468 15.10 -3.73 -3.00
CA VAL A 468 16.13 -3.52 -4.02
C VAL A 468 15.97 -4.40 -5.25
N GLY A 469 15.39 -5.58 -5.13
CA GLY A 469 15.02 -6.43 -6.26
C GLY A 469 13.92 -5.80 -7.10
N THR A 470 12.89 -5.29 -6.42
CA THR A 470 11.77 -4.57 -7.05
C THR A 470 12.25 -3.32 -7.78
N PHE A 471 13.18 -2.55 -7.19
CA PHE A 471 13.66 -1.31 -7.82
C PHE A 471 14.67 -1.58 -8.95
N PHE A 472 15.69 -2.38 -8.69
CA PHE A 472 16.91 -2.42 -9.47
C PHE A 472 17.23 -3.81 -10.05
N GLY A 473 16.31 -4.78 -9.96
CA GLY A 473 16.54 -6.18 -10.40
C GLY A 473 16.54 -6.36 -11.92
N ARG A 474 16.05 -5.39 -12.68
CA ARG A 474 15.99 -5.41 -14.15
C ARG A 474 16.03 -3.99 -14.73
N GLU A 475 16.22 -3.90 -16.03
CA GLU A 475 16.04 -2.64 -16.74
C GLU A 475 14.60 -2.15 -16.63
N LYS A 476 14.42 -0.89 -16.22
CA LYS A 476 13.13 -0.22 -16.08
C LYS A 476 13.17 1.21 -16.62
N PRO A 477 12.11 1.69 -17.30
CA PRO A 477 12.03 3.09 -17.74
C PRO A 477 12.12 4.10 -16.59
N GLU A 478 11.72 3.70 -15.39
CA GLU A 478 11.78 4.52 -14.16
C GLU A 478 13.19 5.00 -13.83
N PHE A 479 14.20 4.15 -14.01
CA PHE A 479 15.59 4.47 -13.69
C PHE A 479 16.48 4.59 -14.93
N GLY A 480 16.05 4.10 -16.08
CA GLY A 480 16.67 4.28 -17.39
C GLY A 480 18.12 3.81 -17.46
N PHE A 481 18.52 2.81 -16.69
CA PHE A 481 19.86 2.22 -16.73
C PHE A 481 19.82 0.73 -17.07
N LYS A 482 20.94 0.25 -17.62
CA LYS A 482 21.23 -1.16 -17.80
C LYS A 482 22.55 -1.49 -17.10
N ASN A 483 22.51 -2.41 -16.14
CA ASN A 483 23.68 -2.89 -15.41
C ASN A 483 23.55 -4.39 -15.16
N ASP A 484 24.01 -5.18 -16.15
CA ASP A 484 23.87 -6.63 -16.12
C ASP A 484 24.58 -7.26 -14.90
N GLN A 485 25.68 -6.67 -14.42
CA GLN A 485 26.38 -7.14 -13.21
C GLN A 485 25.51 -6.98 -11.96
N LEU A 486 24.87 -5.83 -11.80
CA LEU A 486 23.97 -5.58 -10.68
C LEU A 486 22.73 -6.48 -10.75
N PHE A 487 22.16 -6.66 -11.95
CA PHE A 487 20.99 -7.54 -12.14
C PHE A 487 21.32 -8.99 -11.78
N GLN A 488 22.50 -9.49 -12.17
CA GLN A 488 22.97 -10.83 -11.82
C GLN A 488 23.23 -10.96 -10.30
N ALA A 489 23.81 -9.94 -9.66
CA ALA A 489 24.05 -9.94 -8.22
C ALA A 489 22.74 -9.99 -7.41
N LEU A 490 21.73 -9.22 -7.84
CA LEU A 490 20.39 -9.24 -7.24
C LEU A 490 19.69 -10.60 -7.42
N ALA A 491 19.75 -11.18 -8.61
CA ALA A 491 19.20 -12.50 -8.88
C ALA A 491 19.91 -13.61 -8.07
N ALA A 492 21.22 -13.51 -7.88
CA ALA A 492 21.98 -14.45 -7.07
C ALA A 492 21.62 -14.33 -5.58
N ALA A 493 21.44 -13.10 -5.06
CA ALA A 493 21.02 -12.87 -3.68
C ALA A 493 19.61 -13.43 -3.43
N ASP A 494 18.66 -13.19 -4.35
CA ASP A 494 17.29 -13.71 -4.28
C ASP A 494 17.24 -15.25 -4.25
N GLY A 495 18.12 -15.92 -4.97
CA GLY A 495 18.22 -17.39 -4.98
C GLY A 495 18.95 -17.99 -3.77
N THR A 496 19.60 -17.18 -2.92
CA THR A 496 20.37 -17.68 -1.77
C THR A 496 19.45 -18.23 -0.69
N GLN A 497 19.70 -19.46 -0.24
CA GLN A 497 18.88 -20.12 0.75
C GLN A 497 19.43 -19.93 2.19
N GLY A 498 18.50 -19.87 3.16
CA GLY A 498 18.79 -19.70 4.59
C GLY A 498 18.91 -18.22 5.00
N ASP A 499 18.24 -17.85 6.07
CA ASP A 499 18.06 -16.45 6.50
C ASP A 499 19.39 -15.68 6.63
N GLY A 500 20.40 -16.28 7.27
CA GLY A 500 21.70 -15.64 7.44
C GLY A 500 22.47 -15.41 6.14
N PRO A 501 22.71 -16.45 5.32
CA PRO A 501 23.36 -16.31 4.02
C PRO A 501 22.58 -15.38 3.06
N HIS A 502 21.25 -15.44 3.04
CA HIS A 502 20.38 -14.58 2.26
C HIS A 502 20.57 -13.10 2.63
N ALA A 503 20.48 -12.79 3.93
CA ALA A 503 20.72 -11.43 4.43
C ALA A 503 22.12 -10.92 4.07
N GLN A 504 23.15 -11.75 4.23
CA GLN A 504 24.53 -11.40 3.90
C GLN A 504 24.72 -11.13 2.38
N ALA A 505 24.07 -11.92 1.52
CA ALA A 505 24.10 -11.69 0.08
C ALA A 505 23.53 -10.31 -0.27
N TYR A 506 22.39 -9.93 0.32
CA TYR A 506 21.81 -8.61 0.10
C TYR A 506 22.64 -7.47 0.68
N GLN A 507 23.34 -7.65 1.80
CA GLN A 507 24.28 -6.65 2.33
C GLN A 507 25.38 -6.32 1.29
N GLY A 508 25.92 -7.34 0.62
CA GLY A 508 26.90 -7.16 -0.44
C GLY A 508 26.33 -6.43 -1.67
N VAL A 509 25.08 -6.73 -2.04
CA VAL A 509 24.40 -6.07 -3.15
C VAL A 509 24.04 -4.62 -2.82
N ASN A 510 23.59 -4.33 -1.60
CA ASN A 510 23.28 -2.97 -1.15
C ASN A 510 24.50 -2.04 -1.24
N LYS A 511 25.69 -2.56 -0.93
CA LYS A 511 26.93 -1.81 -1.14
C LYS A 511 27.16 -1.45 -2.60
N GLN A 512 26.98 -2.42 -3.53
CA GLN A 512 27.09 -2.18 -4.96
C GLN A 512 26.05 -1.16 -5.47
N ILE A 513 24.81 -1.24 -4.97
CA ILE A 513 23.75 -0.27 -5.30
C ILE A 513 24.14 1.14 -4.87
N MET A 514 24.65 1.30 -3.65
CA MET A 514 25.04 2.61 -3.14
C MET A 514 26.32 3.17 -3.78
N GLU A 515 27.20 2.32 -4.28
CA GLU A 515 28.35 2.72 -5.12
C GLU A 515 27.89 3.17 -6.50
N PHE A 516 26.97 2.44 -7.13
CA PHE A 516 26.38 2.77 -8.43
C PHE A 516 25.41 3.96 -8.36
N LEU A 517 24.69 4.10 -7.25
CA LEU A 517 23.75 5.19 -6.91
C LEU A 517 22.67 5.42 -7.99
N PRO A 518 21.81 4.44 -8.30
CA PRO A 518 20.79 4.58 -9.34
C PRO A 518 19.66 5.56 -8.96
N ALA A 519 19.52 5.87 -7.69
CA ALA A 519 18.61 6.83 -7.07
C ALA A 519 19.24 7.34 -5.77
N VAL A 520 18.66 8.35 -5.11
CA VAL A 520 19.12 8.84 -3.80
C VAL A 520 18.12 8.44 -2.71
N PRO A 521 18.48 7.59 -1.74
CA PRO A 521 17.63 7.32 -0.60
C PRO A 521 17.56 8.58 0.28
N ILE A 522 16.35 8.99 0.65
CA ILE A 522 16.12 10.26 1.36
C ILE A 522 15.84 9.98 2.84
N ALA A 523 14.82 9.18 3.15
CA ALA A 523 14.38 8.95 4.52
C ALA A 523 13.75 7.56 4.70
N TYR A 524 13.71 7.12 5.98
CA TYR A 524 12.89 6.03 6.48
C TYR A 524 11.76 6.63 7.31
N PRO A 525 10.64 7.01 6.70
CA PRO A 525 9.54 7.64 7.41
C PRO A 525 8.78 6.67 8.32
N THR A 526 8.22 7.20 9.40
CA THR A 526 7.33 6.50 10.33
C THR A 526 5.92 7.05 10.18
N PRO A 527 5.03 6.40 9.41
CA PRO A 527 3.65 6.83 9.30
C PRO A 527 2.88 6.54 10.59
N ALA A 528 1.72 7.18 10.77
CA ALA A 528 0.85 6.92 11.90
C ALA A 528 -0.58 6.62 11.46
N LEU A 529 -1.33 6.04 12.37
CA LEU A 529 -2.79 6.06 12.37
C LEU A 529 -3.27 6.74 13.66
N VAL A 530 -4.50 7.23 13.67
CA VAL A 530 -5.11 7.82 14.86
C VAL A 530 -6.42 7.14 15.16
N VAL A 531 -6.67 6.89 16.46
CA VAL A 531 -7.92 6.31 16.93
C VAL A 531 -8.46 7.10 18.13
N GLY A 532 -9.77 7.07 18.29
CA GLY A 532 -10.46 7.70 19.42
C GLY A 532 -10.08 7.07 20.76
N PRO A 533 -10.32 7.79 21.90
CA PRO A 533 -9.90 7.35 23.23
C PRO A 533 -10.58 6.06 23.70
N LYS A 534 -11.73 5.71 23.14
CA LYS A 534 -12.46 4.48 23.49
C LYS A 534 -12.01 3.25 22.69
N VAL A 535 -11.15 3.42 21.69
CA VAL A 535 -10.66 2.31 20.87
C VAL A 535 -9.51 1.60 21.58
N GLN A 536 -9.65 0.31 21.76
CA GLN A 536 -8.65 -0.56 22.38
C GLN A 536 -8.24 -1.66 21.42
N GLY A 537 -7.01 -2.19 21.61
CA GLY A 537 -6.52 -3.34 20.85
C GLY A 537 -6.11 -3.05 19.41
N MET A 538 -6.06 -1.78 18.97
CA MET A 538 -5.44 -1.39 17.71
C MET A 538 -3.92 -1.47 17.85
N VAL A 539 -3.28 -2.31 17.05
CA VAL A 539 -1.82 -2.51 17.05
C VAL A 539 -1.26 -1.94 15.75
N PRO A 540 -0.46 -0.86 15.81
CA PRO A 540 0.14 -0.29 14.60
C PRO A 540 1.17 -1.26 14.01
N SER A 541 1.12 -1.46 12.70
CA SER A 541 2.01 -2.39 11.99
C SER A 541 2.99 -1.66 11.07
N PRO A 542 4.26 -2.10 11.02
CA PRO A 542 5.23 -1.55 10.07
C PRO A 542 4.80 -1.74 8.60
N LEU A 543 4.10 -2.83 8.29
CA LEU A 543 3.60 -3.14 6.95
C LEU A 543 2.21 -2.53 6.64
N THR A 544 1.66 -1.69 7.53
CA THR A 544 0.27 -1.19 7.44
C THR A 544 -0.78 -2.30 7.37
N ASP A 545 -0.46 -3.46 7.97
CA ASP A 545 -1.30 -4.66 7.94
C ASP A 545 -2.11 -4.87 9.24
N GLU A 546 -2.61 -3.79 9.81
CA GLU A 546 -3.40 -3.82 11.03
C GLU A 546 -4.54 -4.82 10.94
N ARG A 547 -4.68 -5.64 12.00
CA ARG A 547 -5.76 -6.60 12.18
C ARG A 547 -6.85 -5.99 13.05
N PHE A 548 -8.06 -5.84 12.51
CA PHE A 548 -9.18 -5.23 13.22
C PHE A 548 -9.96 -6.21 14.10
N ASN A 549 -9.71 -7.52 14.02
CA ASN A 549 -10.31 -8.51 14.92
C ASN A 549 -9.89 -8.33 16.39
N THR A 550 -8.75 -7.71 16.66
CA THR A 550 -8.27 -7.41 18.03
C THR A 550 -8.91 -6.15 18.61
N VAL A 551 -9.55 -5.32 17.79
CA VAL A 551 -10.11 -4.02 18.17
C VAL A 551 -11.41 -4.20 18.92
N SER A 552 -11.61 -3.39 19.97
CA SER A 552 -12.87 -3.24 20.72
C SER A 552 -13.13 -1.79 21.06
N LEU A 553 -14.40 -1.47 21.31
CA LEU A 553 -14.85 -0.17 21.79
C LEU A 553 -15.15 -0.29 23.29
N GLY A 554 -14.44 0.54 24.10
CA GLY A 554 -14.59 0.61 25.55
C GLY A 554 -15.65 1.62 26.01
#